data_9d856053a7feedfe7a4d7ef4655ff407
#
_entry.id   9d856053a7feedfe7a4d7ef4655ff407
#
_cell.length_a   1.000
_cell.length_b   1.000
_cell.length_c   1.000
_cell.angle_alpha   90.00
_cell.angle_beta   90.00
_cell.angle_gamma   90.00
#
_symmetry.space_group_name_H-M   'P 1'
#
loop_
_entity.id
_entity.type
_entity.pdbx_description
1 polymer ?
#
loop_
_entity_poly.entity_id
_entity_poly.type
_entity_poly.pdbx_seq_one_letter_code
_entity_poly.pdbx_strand_id
1 'polypeptide(L)'
;MLTHAVVQKNVYVALNENEKCLGFIYYMTNGVFGSYPYLHIVAVKEEYRNYGIGRQLMKYFEDNASNSSSTKYFLTVDDFNPRAKKLYENLGYQCVGELPDFYKEGINCYLMMKRRG
;
A
#
# COMPACT_ATOMS: atom_id res chain seq x y z
N MET A 1 15.96 -1.67 -14.63
CA MET A 1 15.25 -0.47 -14.17
C MET A 1 13.76 -0.76 -14.08
N LEU A 2 13.14 -0.31 -12.99
CA LEU A 2 11.70 -0.43 -12.86
C LEU A 2 11.00 0.78 -13.45
N THR A 3 9.92 0.53 -14.16
CA THR A 3 9.03 1.58 -14.64
C THR A 3 7.64 1.35 -14.05
N HIS A 4 6.85 2.40 -14.00
CA HIS A 4 5.48 2.33 -13.49
C HIS A 4 4.54 2.77 -14.60
N ALA A 5 3.44 2.03 -14.74
CA ALA A 5 2.43 2.34 -15.73
C ALA A 5 1.06 2.41 -15.06
N VAL A 6 0.26 3.37 -15.49
CA VAL A 6 -1.12 3.49 -15.05
C VAL A 6 -1.95 2.53 -15.89
N VAL A 7 -2.56 1.53 -15.25
CA VAL A 7 -3.42 0.56 -15.92
C VAL A 7 -4.84 1.08 -15.97
N GLN A 8 -5.29 1.65 -14.86
CA GLN A 8 -6.56 2.33 -14.74
C GLN A 8 -6.44 3.31 -13.58
N LYS A 9 -7.46 4.14 -13.40
CA LYS A 9 -7.43 5.14 -12.32
C LYS A 9 -7.11 4.46 -10.98
N ASN A 10 -6.08 4.96 -10.29
CA ASN A 10 -5.62 4.50 -8.98
C ASN A 10 -4.97 3.11 -8.97
N VAL A 11 -4.74 2.50 -10.12
CA VAL A 11 -4.01 1.23 -10.21
C VAL A 11 -2.72 1.45 -11.00
N TYR A 12 -1.59 1.12 -10.37
CA TYR A 12 -0.27 1.33 -10.94
C TYR A 12 0.53 0.05 -10.84
N VAL A 13 1.25 -0.29 -11.90
CA VAL A 13 2.04 -1.51 -11.95
C VAL A 13 3.53 -1.17 -12.04
N ALA A 14 4.34 -2.02 -11.43
CA ALA A 14 5.79 -1.99 -11.59
C ALA A 14 6.18 -2.95 -12.69
N LEU A 15 6.91 -2.46 -13.68
CA LEU A 15 7.34 -3.24 -14.84
C LEU A 15 8.85 -3.37 -14.85
N ASN A 16 9.34 -4.50 -15.37
CA ASN A 16 10.76 -4.66 -15.67
C ASN A 16 11.07 -4.16 -17.09
N GLU A 17 12.31 -4.31 -17.52
CA GLU A 17 12.77 -3.86 -18.84
C GLU A 17 12.02 -4.52 -20.00
N ASN A 18 11.48 -5.71 -19.79
CA ASN A 18 10.72 -6.46 -20.78
C ASN A 18 9.22 -6.20 -20.68
N GLU A 19 8.82 -5.18 -19.94
CA GLU A 19 7.43 -4.80 -19.71
C GLU A 19 6.62 -5.89 -19.01
N LYS A 20 7.29 -6.76 -18.23
CA LYS A 20 6.63 -7.74 -17.40
C LYS A 20 6.17 -7.12 -16.10
N CYS A 21 4.95 -7.42 -15.69
CA CYS A 21 4.42 -6.95 -14.41
C CYS A 21 5.10 -7.70 -13.26
N LEU A 22 5.75 -6.94 -12.37
CA LEU A 22 6.41 -7.48 -11.18
C LEU A 22 5.52 -7.38 -9.96
N GLY A 23 4.63 -6.42 -9.95
CA GLY A 23 3.71 -6.16 -8.86
C GLY A 23 2.86 -4.94 -9.17
N PHE A 24 1.94 -4.63 -8.26
CA PHE A 24 1.07 -3.48 -8.46
C PHE A 24 0.60 -2.90 -7.13
N ILE A 25 0.10 -1.67 -7.19
CA ILE A 25 -0.62 -1.04 -6.09
C ILE A 25 -1.97 -0.55 -6.59
N TYR A 26 -2.93 -0.55 -5.67
CA TYR A 26 -4.21 0.12 -5.83
C TYR A 26 -4.39 1.04 -4.62
N TYR A 27 -4.55 2.34 -4.86
CA TYR A 27 -4.74 3.30 -3.80
C TYR A 27 -5.78 4.34 -4.18
N MET A 28 -6.28 5.03 -3.15
CA MET A 28 -7.24 6.11 -3.32
C MET A 28 -6.70 7.36 -2.62
N THR A 29 -6.78 8.51 -3.28
CA THR A 29 -6.24 9.75 -2.71
C THR A 29 -7.06 10.28 -1.55
N ASN A 30 -8.36 9.98 -1.53
CA ASN A 30 -9.29 10.46 -0.51
C ASN A 30 -10.07 9.30 0.11
N GLY A 31 -9.40 8.15 0.30
CA GLY A 31 -10.07 6.92 0.69
C GLY A 31 -10.49 6.83 2.15
N VAL A 32 -9.91 7.65 3.03
CA VAL A 32 -10.25 7.66 4.46
C VAL A 32 -10.83 9.01 4.81
N PHE A 33 -12.07 9.00 5.28
CA PHE A 33 -12.84 10.19 5.67
C PHE A 33 -12.90 11.27 4.57
N GLY A 34 -12.80 10.84 3.29
CA GLY A 34 -12.82 11.77 2.17
C GLY A 34 -11.61 12.69 2.04
N SER A 35 -10.57 12.50 2.85
CA SER A 35 -9.46 13.45 2.96
C SER A 35 -8.07 12.84 2.92
N TYR A 36 -7.92 11.56 3.26
CA TYR A 36 -6.59 10.96 3.42
C TYR A 36 -6.33 9.86 2.41
N PRO A 37 -5.08 9.78 1.89
CA PRO A 37 -4.68 8.67 1.02
C PRO A 37 -4.84 7.33 1.73
N TYR A 38 -5.35 6.35 1.02
CA TYR A 38 -5.55 5.00 1.52
C TYR A 38 -4.98 4.00 0.52
N LEU A 39 -4.03 3.20 0.96
CA LEU A 39 -3.51 2.09 0.19
C LEU A 39 -4.43 0.90 0.37
N HIS A 40 -5.08 0.49 -0.71
CA HIS A 40 -6.01 -0.63 -0.66
C HIS A 40 -5.30 -1.97 -0.87
N ILE A 41 -4.41 -2.05 -1.84
CA ILE A 41 -3.66 -3.27 -2.15
C ILE A 41 -2.26 -2.92 -2.59
N VAL A 42 -1.28 -3.66 -2.09
CA VAL A 42 0.05 -3.76 -2.68
C VAL A 42 0.38 -5.23 -2.83
N ALA A 43 0.80 -5.63 -4.01
CA ALA A 43 1.13 -7.03 -4.29
C ALA A 43 2.38 -7.11 -5.15
N VAL A 44 3.25 -8.06 -4.84
CA VAL A 44 4.45 -8.37 -5.60
C VAL A 44 4.43 -9.85 -5.90
N LYS A 45 4.68 -10.23 -7.16
CA LYS A 45 4.74 -11.63 -7.54
C LYS A 45 5.79 -12.35 -6.70
N GLU A 46 5.50 -13.58 -6.33
CA GLU A 46 6.33 -14.34 -5.41
C GLU A 46 7.79 -14.44 -5.89
N GLU A 47 8.01 -14.70 -7.17
CA GLU A 47 9.35 -14.82 -7.75
C GLU A 47 10.15 -13.52 -7.74
N TYR A 48 9.48 -12.39 -7.53
CA TYR A 48 10.14 -11.08 -7.51
C TYR A 48 10.21 -10.46 -6.10
N ARG A 49 9.80 -11.20 -5.08
CA ARG A 49 9.90 -10.74 -3.70
C ARG A 49 11.35 -10.66 -3.25
N ASN A 50 11.60 -9.83 -2.24
CA ASN A 50 12.93 -9.60 -1.66
C ASN A 50 13.90 -8.81 -2.57
N TYR A 51 13.38 -8.17 -3.62
CA TYR A 51 14.17 -7.28 -4.49
C TYR A 51 13.84 -5.80 -4.29
N GLY A 52 13.08 -5.48 -3.23
CA GLY A 52 12.74 -4.11 -2.92
C GLY A 52 11.59 -3.53 -3.73
N ILE A 53 10.86 -4.34 -4.49
CA ILE A 53 9.77 -3.86 -5.34
C ILE A 53 8.60 -3.34 -4.50
N GLY A 54 8.27 -4.03 -3.42
CA GLY A 54 7.21 -3.58 -2.53
C GLY A 54 7.52 -2.21 -1.92
N ARG A 55 8.78 -1.98 -1.53
CA ARG A 55 9.22 -0.67 -1.02
C ARG A 55 9.12 0.42 -2.07
N GLN A 56 9.46 0.11 -3.32
CA GLN A 56 9.35 1.06 -4.42
C GLN A 56 7.90 1.40 -4.73
N LEU A 57 7.00 0.41 -4.69
CA LEU A 57 5.58 0.64 -4.87
C LEU A 57 5.02 1.50 -3.73
N MET A 58 5.42 1.24 -2.49
CA MET A 58 5.02 2.04 -1.34
C MET A 58 5.51 3.48 -1.46
N LYS A 59 6.74 3.67 -1.92
CA LYS A 59 7.27 5.01 -2.16
C LYS A 59 6.46 5.73 -3.23
N TYR A 60 6.11 5.02 -4.30
CA TYR A 60 5.26 5.58 -5.35
C TYR A 60 3.92 6.03 -4.79
N PHE A 61 3.28 5.20 -3.95
CA PHE A 61 2.05 5.56 -3.29
C PHE A 61 2.21 6.86 -2.47
N GLU A 62 3.24 6.91 -1.63
CA GLU A 62 3.44 8.07 -0.75
C GLU A 62 3.76 9.34 -1.54
N ASP A 63 4.49 9.22 -2.65
CA ASP A 63 4.86 10.38 -3.47
C ASP A 63 3.69 10.88 -4.32
N ASN A 64 2.77 10.01 -4.72
CA ASN A 64 1.76 10.34 -5.72
C ASN A 64 0.32 10.41 -5.19
N ALA A 65 0.04 9.78 -4.06
CA ALA A 65 -1.31 9.79 -3.50
C ALA A 65 -1.60 11.01 -2.64
N SER A 66 -0.56 11.71 -2.23
CA SER A 66 -0.71 12.88 -1.36
C SER A 66 -1.29 14.07 -2.11
N ASN A 67 -2.14 14.82 -1.43
CA ASN A 67 -2.54 16.14 -1.88
C ASN A 67 -1.95 17.17 -0.88
N SER A 68 -2.13 18.45 -1.18
CA SER A 68 -1.52 19.53 -0.38
C SER A 68 -2.00 19.58 1.06
N SER A 69 -3.17 19.03 1.35
CA SER A 69 -3.74 19.02 2.71
C SER A 69 -3.50 17.69 3.43
N SER A 70 -2.98 16.68 2.75
CA SER A 70 -2.75 15.36 3.37
C SER A 70 -1.54 15.39 4.29
N THR A 71 -1.76 14.97 5.53
CA THR A 71 -0.70 14.88 6.55
C THR A 71 -0.41 13.45 6.96
N LYS A 72 -1.21 12.50 6.48
CA LYS A 72 -1.14 11.10 6.90
C LYS A 72 -1.44 10.18 5.73
N TYR A 73 -0.87 8.98 5.79
CA TYR A 73 -1.18 7.87 4.90
C TYR A 73 -1.79 6.75 5.71
N PHE A 74 -2.77 6.07 5.14
CA PHE A 74 -3.45 4.95 5.80
C PHE A 74 -3.41 3.71 4.96
N LEU A 75 -3.41 2.57 5.62
CA LEU A 75 -3.60 1.26 5.00
C LEU A 75 -4.20 0.31 6.02
N THR A 76 -4.72 -0.80 5.53
CA THR A 76 -5.14 -1.89 6.38
C THR A 76 -4.36 -3.14 6.02
N VAL A 77 -4.15 -4.02 7.00
CA VAL A 77 -3.49 -5.30 6.79
C VAL A 77 -4.24 -6.36 7.58
N ASP A 78 -4.46 -7.52 6.95
CA ASP A 78 -5.18 -8.62 7.58
C ASP A 78 -4.35 -9.24 8.70
N ASP A 79 -5.03 -9.74 9.73
CA ASP A 79 -4.38 -10.29 10.92
C ASP A 79 -3.58 -11.57 10.62
N PHE A 80 -3.90 -12.26 9.53
CA PHE A 80 -3.15 -13.46 9.13
C PHE A 80 -1.92 -13.15 8.29
N ASN A 81 -1.57 -11.89 8.11
CA ASN A 81 -0.44 -11.49 7.27
C ASN A 81 0.62 -10.71 8.06
N PRO A 82 1.30 -11.36 9.01
CA PRO A 82 2.28 -10.67 9.85
C PRO A 82 3.50 -10.17 9.06
N ARG A 83 3.82 -10.80 7.93
CA ARG A 83 4.93 -10.38 7.08
C ARG A 83 4.65 -9.00 6.47
N ALA A 84 3.45 -8.78 5.95
CA ALA A 84 3.06 -7.49 5.41
C ALA A 84 3.01 -6.43 6.50
N LYS A 85 2.46 -6.76 7.66
CA LYS A 85 2.42 -5.84 8.79
C LYS A 85 3.82 -5.38 9.18
N LYS A 86 4.77 -6.31 9.24
CA LYS A 86 6.15 -5.98 9.58
C LYS A 86 6.80 -5.08 8.52
N LEU A 87 6.52 -5.32 7.25
CA LEU A 87 7.01 -4.45 6.17
C LEU A 87 6.53 -3.02 6.39
N TYR A 88 5.24 -2.85 6.67
CA TYR A 88 4.69 -1.51 6.88
C TYR A 88 5.26 -0.85 8.12
N GLU A 89 5.45 -1.60 9.21
CA GLU A 89 6.11 -1.09 10.40
C GLU A 89 7.54 -0.60 10.09
N ASN A 90 8.28 -1.35 9.30
CA ASN A 90 9.63 -0.96 8.89
C ASN A 90 9.64 0.29 8.02
N LEU A 91 8.54 0.60 7.35
CA LEU A 91 8.39 1.81 6.55
C LEU A 91 7.86 3.00 7.34
N GLY A 92 7.61 2.83 8.64
CA GLY A 92 7.18 3.91 9.51
C GLY A 92 5.70 3.94 9.82
N TYR A 93 4.94 2.94 9.39
CA TYR A 93 3.52 2.84 9.72
C TYR A 93 3.35 2.30 11.14
N GLN A 94 2.37 2.83 11.85
CA GLN A 94 2.03 2.39 13.20
C GLN A 94 0.59 1.88 13.22
N CYS A 95 0.35 0.81 13.95
CA CYS A 95 -1.00 0.31 14.16
C CYS A 95 -1.76 1.28 15.07
N VAL A 96 -2.86 1.83 14.57
CA VAL A 96 -3.68 2.78 15.31
C VAL A 96 -5.06 2.24 15.63
N GLY A 97 -5.38 1.04 15.17
CA GLY A 97 -6.66 0.42 15.47
C GLY A 97 -6.77 -0.97 14.91
N GLU A 98 -7.80 -1.67 15.34
CA GLU A 98 -8.13 -2.99 14.85
C GLU A 98 -9.60 -2.97 14.44
N LEU A 99 -9.86 -3.50 13.23
CA LEU A 99 -11.20 -3.54 12.65
C LEU A 99 -11.66 -5.00 12.61
N PRO A 100 -12.52 -5.41 13.55
CA PRO A 100 -12.97 -6.80 13.59
C PRO A 100 -13.91 -7.08 12.41
N ASP A 101 -13.74 -8.27 11.82
CA ASP A 101 -14.60 -8.76 10.73
C ASP A 101 -14.74 -7.76 9.56
N PHE A 102 -13.68 -7.03 9.23
CA PHE A 102 -13.77 -5.87 8.34
C PHE A 102 -14.17 -6.26 6.91
N TYR A 103 -13.44 -7.17 6.30
CA TYR A 103 -13.76 -7.65 4.94
C TYR A 103 -14.48 -8.98 4.96
N LYS A 104 -14.22 -9.80 5.96
CA LYS A 104 -14.78 -11.14 6.06
C LYS A 104 -14.90 -11.51 7.53
N GLU A 105 -15.99 -12.21 7.87
CA GLU A 105 -16.20 -12.71 9.22
C GLU A 105 -15.02 -13.60 9.65
N GLY A 106 -14.52 -13.38 10.86
CA GLY A 106 -13.40 -14.11 11.42
C GLY A 106 -12.03 -13.56 11.05
N ILE A 107 -11.95 -12.56 10.20
CA ILE A 107 -10.69 -11.93 9.80
C ILE A 107 -10.71 -10.47 10.23
N ASN A 108 -9.82 -10.14 11.14
CA ASN A 108 -9.65 -8.76 11.59
C ASN A 108 -8.58 -8.07 10.76
N CYS A 109 -8.69 -6.76 10.63
CA CYS A 109 -7.68 -5.95 9.97
C CYS A 109 -7.08 -4.98 10.96
N TYR A 110 -5.78 -4.73 10.83
CA TYR A 110 -5.13 -3.64 11.55
C TYR A 110 -5.18 -2.39 10.68
N LEU A 111 -5.63 -1.29 11.26
CA LEU A 111 -5.55 0.01 10.61
C LEU A 111 -4.19 0.63 10.96
N MET A 112 -3.42 0.94 9.93
CA MET A 112 -2.08 1.49 10.11
C MET A 112 -1.99 2.88 9.51
N MET A 113 -1.19 3.72 10.13
CA MET A 113 -1.04 5.12 9.76
C MET A 113 0.42 5.52 9.79
N LYS A 114 0.81 6.33 8.80
CA LYS A 114 2.12 6.98 8.77
C LYS A 114 1.91 8.48 8.59
N ARG A 115 2.61 9.26 9.37
CA ARG A 115 2.58 10.71 9.22
C ARG A 115 3.48 11.12 8.06
N ARG A 116 2.98 12.04 7.24
CA ARG A 116 3.76 12.64 6.18
C ARG A 116 4.82 13.53 6.81
N GLY A 117 6.03 13.29 6.42
CA GLY A 117 7.08 14.07 7.03
C GLY A 117 8.22 14.28 6.77
#